data_049fdfdb02bc5add3c70ed0da9afa3d4
#
_entry.id   049fdfdb02bc5add3c70ed0da9afa3d4
#
_cell.length_a   1.000
_cell.length_b   1.000
_cell.length_c   1.000
_cell.angle_alpha   90.00
_cell.angle_beta   90.00
_cell.angle_gamma   90.00
#
_symmetry.space_group_name_H-M   'P 1'
#
loop_
_entity.id
_entity.type
_entity.pdbx_description
1 polymer ?
#
loop_
_entity_poly.entity_id
_entity_poly.type
_entity_poly.pdbx_seq_one_letter_code
_entity_poly.pdbx_strand_id
1 'polypeptide(L)'
;MNDKTLTLSLARLPRALGSTLHEDIVWSTPDDLGTPSMAVAPGAPLDVSVDLTSVEDGVLVQVATSVDLVGECVRCLDEVRDHHDVSSAEVYFEPGAPALTSSDEEDEEADDLFVIGERDTINIDTQLRDAIITLVDPLPLCSPDCAGLCDVCGDKWADLPADHEHFVVDPRL
;
A
#
# COMPACT_ATOMS: atom_id res chain seq x y z
N MET A 1 21.46 -7.44 -6.85
CA MET A 1 21.58 -6.54 -5.68
C MET A 1 20.17 -6.07 -5.38
N ASN A 2 19.59 -6.56 -4.31
CA ASN A 2 18.25 -6.13 -3.89
C ASN A 2 18.39 -4.71 -3.33
N ASP A 3 18.07 -3.74 -4.16
CA ASP A 3 17.95 -2.37 -3.70
C ASP A 3 16.67 -2.29 -2.87
N LYS A 4 16.81 -2.20 -1.54
CA LYS A 4 15.68 -2.05 -0.62
C LYS A 4 15.06 -0.65 -0.70
N THR A 5 15.63 0.22 -1.50
CA THR A 5 15.17 1.58 -1.67
C THR A 5 14.67 1.79 -3.10
N LEU A 6 13.42 2.19 -3.23
CA LEU A 6 12.79 2.57 -4.50
C LEU A 6 13.28 3.95 -4.97
N THR A 7 14.60 4.11 -5.08
CA THR A 7 15.24 5.36 -5.50
C THR A 7 15.62 5.29 -6.96
N LEU A 8 15.11 6.21 -7.76
CA LEU A 8 15.32 6.31 -9.19
C LEU A 8 16.15 7.56 -9.52
N SER A 9 17.01 7.45 -10.53
CA SER A 9 17.76 8.58 -11.05
C SER A 9 17.04 9.20 -12.25
N LEU A 10 16.83 10.51 -12.22
CA LEU A 10 16.25 11.28 -13.32
C LEU A 10 17.26 11.70 -14.38
N ALA A 11 18.54 11.32 -14.24
CA ALA A 11 19.62 11.74 -15.15
C ALA A 11 19.36 11.35 -16.62
N ARG A 12 18.56 10.33 -16.88
CA ARG A 12 18.20 9.88 -18.25
C ARG A 12 16.94 10.57 -18.79
N LEU A 13 16.17 11.26 -17.94
CA LEU A 13 14.98 11.97 -18.36
C LEU A 13 15.37 13.36 -18.91
N PRO A 14 15.10 13.67 -20.20
CA PRO A 14 15.33 15.00 -20.72
C PRO A 14 14.43 16.03 -20.01
N ARG A 15 14.99 17.21 -19.70
CA ARG A 15 14.26 18.27 -18.98
C ARG A 15 13.33 19.10 -19.89
N ALA A 16 13.22 18.77 -21.16
CA ALA A 16 12.25 19.41 -22.05
C ALA A 16 10.83 18.97 -21.65
N LEU A 17 9.95 19.96 -21.52
CA LEU A 17 8.56 19.76 -21.15
C LEU A 17 7.88 18.68 -22.00
N GLY A 18 7.23 17.71 -21.35
CA GLY A 18 6.59 16.57 -22.00
C GLY A 18 7.53 15.43 -22.40
N SER A 19 8.83 15.52 -22.10
CA SER A 19 9.72 14.37 -22.25
C SER A 19 9.34 13.24 -21.31
N THR A 20 9.44 12.01 -21.78
CA THR A 20 9.06 10.82 -21.01
C THR A 20 10.22 9.83 -20.89
N LEU A 21 10.23 9.09 -19.81
CA LEU A 21 11.12 7.95 -19.56
C LEU A 21 10.32 6.85 -18.85
N HIS A 22 10.43 5.62 -19.34
CA HIS A 22 9.83 4.45 -18.74
C HIS A 22 10.90 3.57 -18.10
N GLU A 23 10.63 3.08 -16.89
CA GLU A 23 11.49 2.15 -16.16
C GLU A 23 10.67 1.04 -15.49
N ASP A 24 11.16 -0.21 -15.60
CA ASP A 24 10.62 -1.35 -14.89
C ASP A 24 11.59 -1.76 -13.78
N ILE A 25 11.07 -1.92 -12.56
CA ILE A 25 11.85 -2.29 -11.39
C ILE A 25 11.25 -3.54 -10.76
N VAL A 26 12.12 -4.43 -10.25
CA VAL A 26 11.68 -5.53 -9.38
C VAL A 26 12.04 -5.16 -7.95
N TRP A 27 11.02 -4.93 -7.14
CA TRP A 27 11.17 -4.55 -5.74
C TRP A 27 10.91 -5.75 -4.83
N SER A 28 11.78 -5.96 -3.86
CA SER A 28 11.54 -6.96 -2.81
C SER A 28 10.79 -6.29 -1.66
N THR A 29 9.56 -6.73 -1.40
CA THR A 29 8.69 -6.13 -0.40
C THR A 29 9.32 -6.15 0.99
N PRO A 30 9.22 -5.06 1.74
CA PRO A 30 9.64 -5.01 3.14
C PRO A 30 8.65 -5.76 4.04
N ASP A 31 9.05 -5.93 5.31
CA ASP A 31 8.26 -6.68 6.30
C ASP A 31 7.01 -5.91 6.77
N ASP A 32 6.91 -4.63 6.44
CA ASP A 32 5.89 -3.68 6.94
C ASP A 32 5.01 -3.08 5.83
N LEU A 33 4.87 -3.76 4.69
CA LEU A 33 4.03 -3.28 3.60
C LEU A 33 2.58 -3.71 3.79
N GLY A 34 1.78 -2.86 4.39
CA GLY A 34 0.37 -3.10 4.69
C GLY A 34 -0.05 -2.58 6.06
N THR A 35 -1.08 -3.17 6.62
CA THR A 35 -1.61 -2.90 7.95
C THR A 35 -1.67 -4.18 8.77
N PRO A 36 -1.96 -4.11 10.10
CA PRO A 36 -2.15 -5.32 10.91
C PRO A 36 -3.28 -6.24 10.45
N SER A 37 -4.25 -5.72 9.68
CA SER A 37 -5.36 -6.53 9.16
C SER A 37 -4.98 -7.32 7.91
N MET A 38 -4.27 -6.68 6.98
CA MET A 38 -3.78 -7.31 5.75
C MET A 38 -2.46 -6.68 5.30
N ALA A 39 -1.57 -7.47 4.78
CA ALA A 39 -0.26 -7.03 4.29
C ALA A 39 0.19 -7.82 3.06
N VAL A 40 1.12 -7.27 2.32
CA VAL A 40 1.85 -7.99 1.28
C VAL A 40 2.86 -8.93 1.94
N ALA A 41 3.01 -10.14 1.42
CA ALA A 41 3.96 -11.11 1.97
C ALA A 41 5.40 -10.54 1.94
N PRO A 42 6.12 -10.56 3.07
CA PRO A 42 7.50 -10.05 3.14
C PRO A 42 8.42 -10.75 2.16
N GLY A 43 9.29 -9.97 1.49
CA GLY A 43 10.26 -10.49 0.54
C GLY A 43 9.67 -10.96 -0.80
N ALA A 44 8.36 -10.82 -1.00
CA ALA A 44 7.75 -11.09 -2.30
C ALA A 44 8.30 -10.12 -3.36
N PRO A 45 8.64 -10.58 -4.57
CA PRO A 45 9.02 -9.68 -5.65
C PRO A 45 7.77 -8.98 -6.19
N LEU A 46 7.82 -7.66 -6.31
CA LEU A 46 6.84 -6.85 -7.01
C LEU A 46 7.46 -6.27 -8.27
N ASP A 47 6.80 -6.48 -9.40
CA ASP A 47 7.13 -5.80 -10.64
C ASP A 47 6.46 -4.43 -10.62
N VAL A 48 7.25 -3.36 -10.58
CA VAL A 48 6.79 -1.98 -10.55
C VAL A 48 7.15 -1.30 -11.84
N SER A 49 6.14 -0.85 -12.56
CA SER A 49 6.27 -0.04 -13.78
C SER A 49 6.21 1.44 -13.41
N VAL A 50 7.17 2.22 -13.90
CA VAL A 50 7.27 3.65 -13.59
C VAL A 50 7.38 4.45 -14.87
N ASP A 51 6.42 5.35 -15.09
CA ASP A 51 6.44 6.33 -16.17
C ASP A 51 6.73 7.72 -15.60
N LEU A 52 7.80 8.32 -16.10
CA LEU A 52 8.28 9.64 -15.74
C LEU A 52 8.00 10.62 -16.84
N THR A 53 7.42 11.77 -16.54
CA THR A 53 7.16 12.84 -17.51
C THR A 53 7.64 14.18 -16.96
N SER A 54 8.51 14.87 -17.71
CA SER A 54 8.93 16.24 -17.36
C SER A 54 7.78 17.21 -17.46
N VAL A 55 7.47 17.91 -16.36
CA VAL A 55 6.46 18.96 -16.24
C VAL A 55 7.11 20.30 -15.85
N GLU A 56 6.36 21.38 -15.79
CA GLU A 56 6.91 22.73 -15.64
C GLU A 56 7.76 22.90 -14.38
N ASP A 57 7.29 22.40 -13.23
CA ASP A 57 7.94 22.59 -11.93
C ASP A 57 8.54 21.30 -11.36
N GLY A 58 8.67 20.25 -12.17
CA GLY A 58 9.17 18.96 -11.67
C GLY A 58 8.97 17.79 -12.62
N VAL A 59 8.66 16.65 -12.06
CA VAL A 59 8.43 15.39 -12.79
C VAL A 59 7.14 14.74 -12.31
N LEU A 60 6.21 14.48 -13.22
CA LEU A 60 5.07 13.60 -12.97
C LEU A 60 5.56 12.15 -12.94
N VAL A 61 5.34 11.48 -11.84
CA VAL A 61 5.71 10.09 -11.59
C VAL A 61 4.46 9.25 -11.50
N GLN A 62 4.25 8.38 -12.47
CA GLN A 62 3.16 7.42 -12.49
C GLN A 62 3.72 6.04 -12.19
N VAL A 63 3.19 5.38 -11.17
CA VAL A 63 3.59 4.03 -10.77
C VAL A 63 2.43 3.08 -10.97
N ALA A 64 2.73 1.86 -11.43
CA ALA A 64 1.77 0.78 -11.55
C ALA A 64 2.38 -0.54 -11.10
N THR A 65 1.62 -1.33 -10.35
CA THR A 65 2.00 -2.68 -9.92
C THR A 65 0.74 -3.48 -9.62
N SER A 66 0.88 -4.77 -9.31
CA SER A 66 -0.20 -5.57 -8.73
C SER A 66 0.29 -6.24 -7.44
N VAL A 67 -0.58 -6.32 -6.45
CA VAL A 67 -0.26 -6.85 -5.13
C VAL A 67 -1.28 -7.88 -4.68
N ASP A 68 -0.80 -8.89 -3.95
CA ASP A 68 -1.65 -9.80 -3.20
C ASP A 68 -1.58 -9.42 -1.72
N LEU A 69 -2.69 -8.95 -1.17
CA LEU A 69 -2.85 -8.69 0.24
C LEU A 69 -3.32 -9.95 0.96
N VAL A 70 -2.66 -10.30 2.04
CA VAL A 70 -2.96 -11.49 2.84
C VAL A 70 -3.27 -11.05 4.27
N GLY A 71 -4.35 -11.57 4.81
CA GLY A 71 -4.78 -11.31 6.18
C GLY A 71 -5.62 -12.45 6.73
N GLU A 72 -6.31 -12.20 7.83
CA GLU A 72 -7.19 -13.17 8.46
C GLU A 72 -8.61 -12.62 8.56
N CYS A 73 -9.61 -13.46 8.29
CA CYS A 73 -10.99 -13.11 8.49
C CYS A 73 -11.24 -12.69 9.95
N VAL A 74 -11.80 -11.50 10.17
CA VAL A 74 -12.05 -10.99 11.53
C VAL A 74 -13.08 -11.79 12.31
N ARG A 75 -13.80 -12.73 11.66
CA ARG A 75 -14.83 -13.55 12.31
C ARG A 75 -14.39 -14.99 12.58
N CYS A 76 -13.67 -15.62 11.64
CA CYS A 76 -13.32 -17.05 11.74
C CYS A 76 -11.83 -17.32 11.70
N LEU A 77 -10.99 -16.30 11.54
CA LEU A 77 -9.54 -16.34 11.48
C LEU A 77 -8.97 -17.14 10.29
N ASP A 78 -9.82 -17.46 9.30
CA ASP A 78 -9.34 -18.05 8.05
C ASP A 78 -8.52 -17.03 7.25
N GLU A 79 -7.52 -17.53 6.53
CA GLU A 79 -6.75 -16.71 5.62
C GLU A 79 -7.66 -16.09 4.55
N VAL A 80 -7.51 -14.79 4.36
CA VAL A 80 -8.14 -14.02 3.29
C VAL A 80 -7.05 -13.50 2.37
N ARG A 81 -7.24 -13.66 1.06
CA ARG A 81 -6.36 -13.12 0.03
C ARG A 81 -7.17 -12.22 -0.88
N ASP A 82 -6.61 -11.06 -1.16
CA ASP A 82 -7.22 -10.11 -2.08
C ASP A 82 -6.16 -9.57 -3.05
N HIS A 83 -6.49 -9.60 -4.35
CA HIS A 83 -5.60 -9.18 -5.42
C HIS A 83 -6.02 -7.82 -5.94
N HIS A 84 -5.07 -6.88 -6.00
CA HIS A 84 -5.31 -5.53 -6.46
C HIS A 84 -4.29 -5.07 -7.50
N ASP A 85 -4.81 -4.41 -8.55
CA ASP A 85 -4.00 -3.57 -9.41
C ASP A 85 -3.85 -2.20 -8.77
N VAL A 86 -2.63 -1.76 -8.59
CA VAL A 86 -2.26 -0.52 -7.92
C VAL A 86 -1.76 0.47 -8.96
N SER A 87 -2.27 1.69 -8.93
CA SER A 87 -1.72 2.80 -9.71
C SER A 87 -1.76 4.09 -8.90
N SER A 88 -0.72 4.89 -9.00
CA SER A 88 -0.64 6.23 -8.40
C SER A 88 0.08 7.17 -9.35
N ALA A 89 -0.26 8.45 -9.27
CA ALA A 89 0.37 9.50 -10.06
C ALA A 89 0.60 10.72 -9.17
N GLU A 90 1.86 11.09 -8.98
CA GLU A 90 2.29 12.19 -8.13
C GLU A 90 3.28 13.10 -8.85
N VAL A 91 3.30 14.38 -8.49
CA VAL A 91 4.30 15.31 -8.99
C VAL A 91 5.41 15.46 -7.96
N TYR A 92 6.63 15.17 -8.40
CA TYR A 92 7.85 15.42 -7.64
C TYR A 92 8.40 16.78 -8.06
N PHE A 93 8.38 17.74 -7.15
CA PHE A 93 8.74 19.13 -7.43
C PHE A 93 10.25 19.34 -7.40
N GLU A 94 10.73 20.22 -8.28
CA GLU A 94 12.10 20.73 -8.17
C GLU A 94 12.30 21.50 -6.86
N PRO A 95 13.46 21.40 -6.21
CA PRO A 95 13.76 22.21 -5.04
C PRO A 95 13.60 23.71 -5.33
N GLY A 96 12.71 24.36 -4.59
CA GLY A 96 12.40 25.79 -4.81
C GLY A 96 11.28 26.06 -5.82
N ALA A 97 10.54 25.03 -6.27
CA ALA A 97 9.34 25.20 -7.06
C ALA A 97 8.32 26.11 -6.33
N PRO A 98 7.55 26.94 -7.05
CA PRO A 98 6.54 27.82 -6.44
C PRO A 98 5.53 27.10 -5.55
N ALA A 99 5.15 25.87 -5.91
CA ALA A 99 4.24 25.04 -5.12
C ALA A 99 4.75 24.75 -3.71
N LEU A 100 6.09 24.67 -3.51
CA LEU A 100 6.72 24.42 -2.21
C LEU A 100 6.81 25.69 -1.34
N THR A 101 6.65 26.89 -1.93
CA THR A 101 6.81 28.17 -1.24
C THR A 101 5.50 28.90 -1.02
N SER A 102 4.41 28.48 -1.67
CA SER A 102 3.09 29.11 -1.61
C SER A 102 2.21 28.64 -0.46
N SER A 103 2.64 27.63 0.30
CA SER A 103 1.96 27.22 1.52
C SER A 103 2.21 28.26 2.62
N ASP A 104 1.15 28.96 3.04
CA ASP A 104 1.17 29.76 4.28
C ASP A 104 1.55 28.82 5.45
N GLU A 105 2.26 29.33 6.44
CA GLU A 105 2.84 28.57 7.57
C GLU A 105 1.81 27.77 8.42
N GLU A 106 0.54 27.75 8.02
CA GLU A 106 -0.56 27.04 8.67
C GLU A 106 -1.11 25.86 7.84
N ASP A 107 -0.62 25.62 6.61
CA ASP A 107 -1.04 24.48 5.79
C ASP A 107 -0.18 23.25 6.07
N GLU A 108 -0.72 22.32 6.87
CA GLU A 108 -0.12 20.98 7.12
C GLU A 108 0.05 20.16 5.82
N GLU A 109 -0.62 20.55 4.72
CA GLU A 109 -0.52 19.91 3.40
C GLU A 109 0.83 20.11 2.70
N ALA A 110 1.65 21.08 3.13
CA ALA A 110 2.97 21.32 2.53
C ALA A 110 4.00 20.24 2.86
N ASP A 111 3.83 19.53 3.97
CA ASP A 111 4.71 18.45 4.40
C ASP A 111 4.50 17.16 3.60
N ASP A 112 3.38 17.05 2.87
CA ASP A 112 3.03 15.87 2.07
C ASP A 112 3.50 15.95 0.61
N LEU A 113 4.16 17.05 0.20
CA LEU A 113 4.63 17.21 -1.17
C LEU A 113 5.91 16.41 -1.45
N PHE A 114 5.93 15.70 -2.57
CA PHE A 114 7.12 14.99 -3.02
C PHE A 114 8.12 15.96 -3.66
N VAL A 115 9.37 15.86 -3.25
CA VAL A 115 10.45 16.73 -3.74
C VAL A 115 11.58 15.89 -4.35
N ILE A 116 12.11 16.36 -5.48
CA ILE A 116 13.29 15.76 -6.12
C ILE A 116 14.49 15.94 -5.18
N GLY A 117 15.11 14.84 -4.84
CA GLY A 117 16.24 14.79 -3.92
C GLY A 117 17.57 15.19 -4.57
N GLU A 118 18.63 15.11 -3.77
CA GLU A 118 19.98 15.37 -4.23
C GLU A 118 20.36 14.48 -5.43
N ARG A 119 21.20 15.01 -6.33
CA ARG A 119 21.71 14.32 -7.52
C ARG A 119 20.61 13.86 -8.49
N ASP A 120 19.53 14.62 -8.60
CA ASP A 120 18.42 14.27 -9.49
C ASP A 120 17.85 12.88 -9.20
N THR A 121 17.52 12.60 -7.95
CA THR A 121 16.90 11.33 -7.55
C THR A 121 15.52 11.55 -6.96
N ILE A 122 14.65 10.57 -7.17
CA ILE A 122 13.35 10.47 -6.51
C ILE A 122 13.25 9.15 -5.74
N ASN A 123 12.53 9.16 -4.63
CA ASN A 123 12.20 7.95 -3.87
C ASN A 123 10.70 7.72 -3.93
N ILE A 124 10.27 6.66 -4.61
CA ILE A 124 8.86 6.32 -4.81
C ILE A 124 8.30 5.39 -3.74
N ASP A 125 9.06 5.09 -2.66
CA ASP A 125 8.64 4.18 -1.59
C ASP A 125 7.35 4.66 -0.91
N THR A 126 7.31 5.93 -0.50
CA THR A 126 6.13 6.52 0.18
C THR A 126 4.92 6.51 -0.75
N GLN A 127 5.07 6.99 -2.00
CA GLN A 127 4.00 6.99 -2.99
C GLN A 127 3.39 5.60 -3.19
N LEU A 128 4.24 4.58 -3.31
CA LEU A 128 3.78 3.20 -3.53
C LEU A 128 3.12 2.61 -2.28
N ARG A 129 3.69 2.87 -1.08
CA ARG A 129 3.09 2.45 0.19
C ARG A 129 1.72 3.05 0.41
N ASP A 130 1.57 4.34 0.21
CA ASP A 130 0.30 5.05 0.39
C ASP A 130 -0.77 4.50 -0.57
N ALA A 131 -0.40 4.27 -1.84
CA ALA A 131 -1.30 3.66 -2.81
C ALA A 131 -1.75 2.25 -2.39
N ILE A 132 -0.86 1.41 -1.84
CA ILE A 132 -1.18 0.06 -1.39
C ILE A 132 -2.03 0.08 -0.11
N ILE A 133 -1.69 0.93 0.87
CA ILE A 133 -2.40 1.00 2.15
C ILE A 133 -3.87 1.40 1.97
N THR A 134 -4.18 2.25 0.99
CA THR A 134 -5.57 2.65 0.70
C THR A 134 -6.46 1.49 0.23
N LEU A 135 -5.86 0.39 -0.25
CA LEU A 135 -6.58 -0.79 -0.74
C LEU A 135 -6.81 -1.84 0.36
N VAL A 136 -6.18 -1.69 1.51
CA VAL A 136 -6.29 -2.65 2.61
C VAL A 136 -7.68 -2.60 3.22
N ASP A 137 -8.38 -3.74 3.23
CA ASP A 137 -9.62 -3.87 4.01
C ASP A 137 -9.28 -3.90 5.52
N PRO A 138 -9.80 -2.96 6.33
CA PRO A 138 -9.57 -2.96 7.76
C PRO A 138 -10.28 -4.10 8.49
N LEU A 139 -11.31 -4.72 7.87
CA LEU A 139 -12.12 -5.79 8.45
C LEU A 139 -12.34 -6.93 7.45
N PRO A 140 -11.26 -7.62 7.03
CA PRO A 140 -11.35 -8.64 5.99
C PRO A 140 -12.26 -9.79 6.39
N LEU A 141 -13.06 -10.28 5.45
CA LEU A 141 -13.98 -11.39 5.61
C LEU A 141 -13.69 -12.47 4.58
N CYS A 142 -13.67 -13.73 4.98
CA CYS A 142 -13.56 -14.86 4.05
C CYS A 142 -14.81 -15.00 3.17
N SER A 143 -15.97 -14.56 3.68
CA SER A 143 -17.23 -14.41 2.94
C SER A 143 -18.12 -13.38 3.64
N PRO A 144 -19.03 -12.70 2.90
CA PRO A 144 -19.97 -11.73 3.49
C PRO A 144 -20.84 -12.33 4.62
N ASP A 145 -21.18 -13.62 4.48
CA ASP A 145 -22.04 -14.35 5.41
C ASP A 145 -21.26 -15.23 6.41
N CYS A 146 -19.95 -14.94 6.62
CA CYS A 146 -19.14 -15.71 7.54
C CYS A 146 -19.79 -15.73 8.94
N ALA A 147 -20.16 -16.92 9.41
CA ALA A 147 -20.79 -17.12 10.70
C ALA A 147 -19.82 -16.93 11.90
N GLY A 148 -18.51 -16.96 11.63
CA GLY A 148 -17.49 -16.79 12.66
C GLY A 148 -17.22 -18.04 13.48
N LEU A 149 -16.71 -17.80 14.70
CA LEU A 149 -16.40 -18.82 15.68
C LEU A 149 -17.48 -18.85 16.78
N CYS A 150 -17.68 -20.03 17.36
CA CYS A 150 -18.46 -20.14 18.58
C CYS A 150 -17.71 -19.45 19.73
N ASP A 151 -18.37 -18.58 20.48
CA ASP A 151 -17.82 -17.80 21.60
C ASP A 151 -17.44 -18.66 22.82
N VAL A 152 -17.90 -19.92 22.87
CA VAL A 152 -17.66 -20.82 23.99
C VAL A 152 -16.53 -21.81 23.68
N CYS A 153 -16.57 -22.54 22.54
CA CYS A 153 -15.56 -23.52 22.18
C CYS A 153 -14.50 -23.02 21.20
N GLY A 154 -14.76 -21.91 20.51
CA GLY A 154 -13.84 -21.37 19.51
C GLY A 154 -13.86 -22.11 18.16
N ASP A 155 -14.70 -23.11 17.98
CA ASP A 155 -14.85 -23.80 16.71
C ASP A 155 -15.68 -22.96 15.72
N LYS A 156 -15.46 -23.19 14.43
CA LYS A 156 -16.18 -22.46 13.38
C LYS A 156 -17.64 -22.89 13.34
N TRP A 157 -18.54 -21.95 13.36
CA TRP A 157 -19.98 -22.21 13.19
C TRP A 157 -20.31 -22.98 11.91
N ALA A 158 -19.53 -22.80 10.85
CA ALA A 158 -19.70 -23.50 9.60
C ALA A 158 -19.44 -25.03 9.69
N ASP A 159 -18.61 -25.45 10.65
CA ASP A 159 -18.21 -26.83 10.87
C ASP A 159 -19.01 -27.52 11.98
N LEU A 160 -19.83 -26.75 12.72
CA LEU A 160 -20.62 -27.26 13.84
C LEU A 160 -21.99 -27.75 13.37
N PRO A 161 -22.56 -28.77 14.07
CA PRO A 161 -23.92 -29.22 13.77
C PRO A 161 -24.94 -28.13 14.12
N ALA A 162 -26.09 -28.17 13.42
CA ALA A 162 -27.15 -27.17 13.60
C ALA A 162 -27.74 -27.10 15.01
N ASP A 163 -27.59 -28.15 15.80
CA ASP A 163 -28.04 -28.30 17.17
C ASP A 163 -26.91 -28.11 18.21
N HIS A 164 -25.80 -27.45 17.77
CA HIS A 164 -24.67 -27.16 18.63
C HIS A 164 -25.07 -26.20 19.76
N GLU A 165 -25.00 -26.68 21.01
CA GLU A 165 -25.31 -25.93 22.20
C GLU A 165 -24.27 -26.14 23.29
N HIS A 166 -24.04 -25.12 24.12
CA HIS A 166 -23.20 -25.19 25.30
C HIS A 166 -24.00 -25.01 26.56
N PHE A 167 -23.69 -25.83 27.53
CA PHE A 167 -24.27 -25.68 28.87
C PHE A 167 -23.43 -24.65 29.65
N VAL A 168 -23.92 -23.42 29.71
CA VAL A 168 -23.28 -22.35 30.50
C VAL A 168 -23.84 -22.38 31.91
N VAL A 169 -23.00 -22.78 32.87
CA VAL A 169 -23.36 -22.67 34.29
C VAL A 169 -23.15 -21.21 34.72
N ASP A 170 -24.24 -20.55 35.17
CA ASP A 170 -24.10 -19.20 35.73
C ASP A 170 -23.25 -19.27 36.99
N PRO A 171 -22.08 -18.61 37.08
CA PRO A 171 -21.19 -18.67 38.23
C PRO A 171 -21.79 -17.99 39.49
N ARG A 172 -23.00 -17.46 39.40
CA ARG A 172 -23.73 -16.80 40.51
C ARG A 172 -24.75 -17.73 41.17
N LEU A 173 -24.89 -18.97 40.71
CA LEU A 173 -25.65 -20.03 41.32
C LEU A 173 -24.72 -21.02 42.02
#